data_62eebb9c9b29aceb4f776fe342fd37c7
#
_entry.id   62eebb9c9b29aceb4f776fe342fd37c7
#
_cell.length_a   1.000
_cell.length_b   1.000
_cell.length_c   1.000
_cell.angle_alpha   90.00
_cell.angle_beta   90.00
_cell.angle_gamma   90.00
#
_symmetry.space_group_name_H-M   'P 1'
#
loop_
_entity.id
_entity.type
_entity.pdbx_description
1 polymer ?
#
loop_
_entity_poly.entity_id
_entity_poly.type
_entity_poly.pdbx_seq_one_letter_code
_entity_poly.pdbx_strand_id
1 'polypeptide(L)'
;MPNLPLRSYGWRRDLPDYRDRVLTAGAPRQNLPARIDLRELCPPVYDQLSLGSCTANAIAAAYEFDQRKQGLERFMPSRLFLYYNERAMEGTINEDAGAAIRDGVK
;
A
#
# COMPACT_ATOMS: atom_id res chain seq x y z
N MET A 1 -2.07 -11.26 -28.00
CA MET A 1 -1.97 -11.14 -26.52
C MET A 1 -3.30 -11.55 -25.93
N PRO A 2 -3.33 -12.47 -24.99
CA PRO A 2 -4.60 -12.76 -24.32
C PRO A 2 -5.09 -11.46 -23.66
N ASN A 3 -6.36 -11.12 -23.89
CA ASN A 3 -7.02 -10.03 -23.17
C ASN A 3 -7.03 -10.39 -21.68
N LEU A 4 -6.09 -9.86 -20.93
CA LEU A 4 -6.16 -9.90 -19.48
C LEU A 4 -7.43 -9.15 -19.07
N PRO A 5 -8.30 -9.76 -18.24
CA PRO A 5 -9.47 -9.05 -17.78
C PRO A 5 -9.04 -7.75 -17.10
N LEU A 6 -9.71 -6.66 -17.43
CA LEU A 6 -9.52 -5.37 -16.76
C LEU A 6 -9.73 -5.60 -15.26
N ARG A 7 -8.65 -5.63 -14.50
CA ARG A 7 -8.72 -5.71 -13.04
C ARG A 7 -9.18 -4.36 -12.52
N SER A 8 -10.26 -4.35 -11.76
CA SER A 8 -10.66 -3.16 -11.02
C SER A 8 -9.72 -3.01 -9.82
N TYR A 9 -8.86 -1.99 -9.87
CA TYR A 9 -8.02 -1.63 -8.73
C TYR A 9 -8.84 -0.76 -7.78
N GLY A 10 -9.05 -1.20 -6.58
CA GLY A 10 -9.94 -0.56 -5.61
C GLY A 10 -9.41 0.72 -4.96
N TRP A 11 -8.38 1.38 -5.51
CA TRP A 11 -7.89 2.63 -4.95
C TRP A 11 -8.87 3.78 -5.17
N ARG A 12 -9.20 4.47 -4.10
CA ARG A 12 -9.97 5.71 -4.11
C ARG A 12 -9.08 6.86 -3.65
N ARG A 13 -9.13 7.97 -4.37
CA ARG A 13 -8.32 9.15 -4.05
C ARG A 13 -8.73 9.74 -2.70
N ASP A 14 -7.72 9.99 -1.85
CA ASP A 14 -7.93 10.75 -0.61
C ASP A 14 -8.31 12.20 -0.90
N LEU A 15 -9.21 12.74 -0.09
CA LEU A 15 -9.49 14.17 -0.10
C LEU A 15 -8.31 14.93 0.53
N PRO A 16 -7.99 16.15 0.05
CA PRO A 16 -6.97 16.97 0.67
C PRO A 16 -7.25 17.22 2.16
N ASP A 17 -6.21 17.08 2.99
CA ASP A 17 -6.30 17.34 4.43
C ASP A 17 -5.07 18.14 4.84
N TYR A 18 -5.28 19.29 5.50
CA TYR A 18 -4.19 20.16 5.94
C TYR A 18 -3.27 19.51 6.99
N ARG A 19 -3.70 18.42 7.61
CA ARG A 19 -2.90 17.64 8.57
C ARG A 19 -1.95 16.66 7.89
N ASP A 20 -2.09 16.45 6.58
CA ASP A 20 -1.21 15.57 5.83
C ASP A 20 0.21 16.14 5.85
N ARG A 21 1.16 15.28 6.20
CA ARG A 21 2.57 15.65 6.17
C ARG A 21 3.07 15.62 4.74
N VAL A 22 3.64 16.72 4.30
CA VAL A 22 4.28 16.83 2.99
C VAL A 22 5.76 16.52 3.13
N LEU A 23 6.25 15.59 2.31
CA LEU A 23 7.68 15.34 2.20
C LEU A 23 8.33 16.52 1.48
N THR A 24 9.05 17.35 2.23
CA THR A 24 9.88 18.39 1.64
C THR A 24 11.26 17.82 1.35
N ALA A 25 11.66 17.84 0.08
CA ALA A 25 13.04 17.49 -0.28
C ALA A 25 14.00 18.44 0.43
N GLY A 26 14.95 17.88 1.19
CA GLY A 26 16.09 18.65 1.69
C GLY A 26 16.96 19.21 0.55
N ALA A 27 18.02 19.94 0.89
CA ALA A 27 18.97 20.43 -0.10
C ALA A 27 19.42 19.32 -1.06
N PRO A 28 19.54 19.59 -2.38
CA PRO A 28 19.91 18.58 -3.35
C PRO A 28 21.24 17.93 -2.95
N ARG A 29 21.26 16.61 -2.81
CA ARG A 29 22.48 15.86 -2.56
C ARG A 29 23.29 15.84 -3.84
N GLN A 30 24.53 16.29 -3.76
CA GLN A 30 25.41 16.38 -4.92
C GLN A 30 25.87 15.02 -5.47
N ASN A 31 25.83 13.96 -4.65
CA ASN A 31 26.31 12.63 -5.02
C ASN A 31 25.21 11.58 -4.82
N LEU A 32 24.25 11.51 -5.75
CA LEU A 32 23.29 10.44 -5.78
C LEU A 32 23.89 9.22 -6.49
N PRO A 33 23.68 7.99 -5.99
CA PRO A 33 24.11 6.80 -6.70
C PRO A 33 23.35 6.68 -8.04
N ALA A 34 24.01 6.14 -9.06
CA ALA A 34 23.41 5.95 -10.38
C ALA A 34 22.21 4.98 -10.36
N ARG A 35 22.19 4.07 -9.39
CA ARG A 35 21.12 3.08 -9.23
C ARG A 35 20.97 2.72 -7.75
N ILE A 36 19.72 2.59 -7.32
CA ILE A 36 19.34 1.97 -6.05
C ILE A 36 18.35 0.86 -6.36
N ASP A 37 18.56 -0.32 -5.78
CA ASP A 37 17.67 -1.46 -5.91
C ASP A 37 17.29 -1.97 -4.50
N LEU A 38 16.02 -1.86 -4.16
CA LEU A 38 15.48 -2.24 -2.86
C LEU A 38 14.74 -3.58 -2.88
N ARG A 39 14.77 -4.30 -4.01
CA ARG A 39 13.99 -5.54 -4.19
C ARG A 39 14.32 -6.63 -3.19
N GLU A 40 15.55 -6.69 -2.70
CA GLU A 40 15.96 -7.67 -1.69
C GLU A 40 15.23 -7.51 -0.36
N LEU A 41 14.75 -6.29 -0.06
CA LEU A 41 13.99 -5.99 1.15
C LEU A 41 12.49 -6.17 0.96
N CYS A 42 12.03 -6.32 -0.29
CA CYS A 42 10.61 -6.47 -0.58
C CYS A 42 10.09 -7.85 -0.18
N PRO A 43 8.84 -7.95 0.28
CA PRO A 43 8.17 -9.24 0.41
C PRO A 43 7.91 -9.86 -0.97
N PRO A 44 7.52 -11.15 -1.04
CA PRO A 44 7.02 -11.74 -2.27
C PRO A 44 5.85 -10.91 -2.83
N VAL A 45 5.71 -10.90 -4.15
CA VAL A 45 4.60 -10.17 -4.80
C VAL A 45 3.27 -10.78 -4.37
N TYR A 46 2.37 -9.93 -3.88
CA TYR A 46 1.01 -10.33 -3.54
C TYR A 46 0.09 -10.31 -4.76
N ASP A 47 -0.81 -11.25 -4.83
CA ASP A 47 -1.91 -11.22 -5.79
C ASP A 47 -3.23 -10.99 -5.04
N GLN A 48 -3.91 -9.87 -5.34
CA GLN A 48 -5.20 -9.54 -4.76
C GLN A 48 -6.37 -10.23 -5.48
N LEU A 49 -6.10 -10.97 -6.56
CA LEU A 49 -7.10 -11.60 -7.40
C LEU A 49 -8.11 -10.57 -7.95
N SER A 50 -9.41 -10.88 -7.87
CA SER A 50 -10.49 -10.00 -8.36
C SER A 50 -10.99 -8.99 -7.34
N LEU A 51 -10.48 -9.03 -6.10
CA LEU A 51 -10.91 -8.15 -5.01
C LEU A 51 -10.28 -6.76 -5.16
N GLY A 52 -11.03 -5.70 -4.94
CA GLY A 52 -10.57 -4.30 -5.00
C GLY A 52 -9.75 -3.88 -3.77
N SER A 53 -8.82 -4.71 -3.31
CA SER A 53 -8.04 -4.55 -2.08
C SER A 53 -6.61 -4.05 -2.31
N CYS A 54 -6.37 -3.30 -3.39
CA CYS A 54 -5.01 -2.85 -3.73
C CYS A 54 -4.37 -1.97 -2.66
N THR A 55 -5.14 -1.16 -1.94
CA THR A 55 -4.64 -0.33 -0.83
C THR A 55 -4.13 -1.18 0.32
N ALA A 56 -4.88 -2.18 0.75
CA ALA A 56 -4.48 -3.11 1.80
C ALA A 56 -3.25 -3.94 1.39
N ASN A 57 -3.17 -4.38 0.13
CA ASN A 57 -1.99 -5.07 -0.39
C ASN A 57 -0.74 -4.19 -0.38
N ALA A 58 -0.86 -2.94 -0.80
CA ALA A 58 0.25 -1.99 -0.80
C ALA A 58 0.74 -1.68 0.62
N ILE A 59 -0.18 -1.44 1.56
CA ILE A 59 0.15 -1.14 2.96
C ILE A 59 0.81 -2.34 3.63
N ALA A 60 0.28 -3.54 3.45
CA ALA A 60 0.87 -4.77 3.99
C ALA A 60 2.29 -4.99 3.47
N ALA A 61 2.53 -4.78 2.18
CA ALA A 61 3.85 -4.91 1.59
C ALA A 61 4.84 -3.86 2.12
N ALA A 62 4.41 -2.61 2.27
CA ALA A 62 5.22 -1.55 2.85
C ALA A 62 5.58 -1.86 4.32
N TYR A 63 4.66 -2.40 5.08
CA TYR A 63 4.90 -2.79 6.46
C TYR A 63 5.95 -3.90 6.57
N GLU A 64 5.85 -4.96 5.78
CA GLU A 64 6.87 -6.03 5.73
C GLU A 64 8.23 -5.50 5.28
N PHE A 65 8.25 -4.61 4.31
CA PHE A 65 9.48 -3.96 3.86
C PHE A 65 10.17 -3.20 4.99
N ASP A 66 9.40 -2.41 5.74
CA ASP A 66 9.94 -1.65 6.87
C ASP A 66 10.46 -2.55 8.00
N GLN A 67 9.78 -3.64 8.29
CA GLN A 67 10.25 -4.62 9.27
C GLN A 67 11.60 -5.20 8.85
N ARG A 68 11.76 -5.58 7.59
CA ARG A 68 13.04 -6.08 7.06
C ARG A 68 14.14 -5.04 7.13
N LYS A 69 13.83 -3.81 6.75
CA LYS A 69 14.80 -2.70 6.76
C LYS A 69 15.30 -2.41 8.15
N GLN A 70 14.46 -2.57 9.16
CA GLN A 70 14.80 -2.34 10.56
C GLN A 70 15.40 -3.58 11.26
N GLY A 71 15.52 -4.72 10.57
CA GLY A 71 16.02 -5.96 11.17
C GLY A 71 15.08 -6.59 12.18
N LEU A 72 13.78 -6.26 12.13
CA LEU A 72 12.79 -6.83 13.02
C LEU A 72 12.29 -8.19 12.51
N GLU A 73 11.73 -8.99 13.43
CA GLU A 73 11.05 -10.22 13.03
C GLU A 73 9.88 -9.89 12.10
N ARG A 74 9.89 -10.55 10.96
CA ARG A 74 8.93 -10.30 9.91
C ARG A 74 7.73 -11.23 10.00
N PHE A 75 6.54 -10.68 9.87
CA PHE A 75 5.32 -11.44 9.60
C PHE A 75 4.51 -10.77 8.48
N MET A 76 3.74 -11.56 7.75
CA MET A 76 2.84 -11.05 6.74
C MET A 76 1.52 -10.61 7.38
N PRO A 77 1.16 -9.31 7.36
CA PRO A 77 -0.13 -8.86 7.85
C PRO A 77 -1.28 -9.46 7.04
N SER A 78 -2.44 -9.63 7.67
CA SER A 78 -3.64 -10.07 6.96
C SER A 78 -4.17 -8.94 6.07
N ARG A 79 -4.03 -9.09 4.77
CA ARG A 79 -4.52 -8.13 3.77
C ARG A 79 -6.04 -8.03 3.76
N LEU A 80 -6.73 -9.15 3.99
CA LEU A 80 -8.20 -9.16 4.09
C LEU A 80 -8.68 -8.44 5.34
N PHE A 81 -7.98 -8.58 6.45
CA PHE A 81 -8.29 -7.86 7.69
C PHE A 81 -8.11 -6.35 7.52
N LEU A 82 -7.01 -5.93 6.89
CA LEU A 82 -6.78 -4.53 6.56
C LEU A 82 -7.90 -3.98 5.67
N TYR A 83 -8.23 -4.68 4.62
CA TYR A 83 -9.27 -4.24 3.69
C TYR A 83 -10.66 -4.19 4.34
N TYR A 84 -10.96 -5.12 5.22
CA TYR A 84 -12.19 -5.08 6.01
C TYR A 84 -12.27 -3.82 6.88
N ASN A 85 -11.18 -3.51 7.59
CA ASN A 85 -11.13 -2.32 8.46
C ASN A 85 -11.20 -1.00 7.68
N GLU A 86 -10.53 -0.91 6.54
CA GLU A 86 -10.64 0.23 5.63
C GLU A 86 -12.11 0.49 5.26
N ARG A 87 -12.82 -0.54 4.82
CA ARG A 87 -14.24 -0.44 4.47
C ARG A 87 -15.13 -0.16 5.68
N ALA A 88 -14.78 -0.68 6.86
CA ALA A 88 -15.49 -0.37 8.09
C ALA A 88 -15.44 1.11 8.43
N MET A 89 -14.27 1.73 8.29
CA MET A 89 -14.10 3.18 8.50
C MET A 89 -14.89 4.00 7.48
N GLU A 90 -15.00 3.51 6.26
CA GLU A 90 -15.69 4.20 5.15
C GLU A 90 -17.19 3.87 5.08
N GLY A 91 -17.68 2.93 5.90
CA GLY A 91 -19.08 2.51 5.90
C GLY A 91 -19.49 1.63 4.73
N THR A 92 -18.54 0.91 4.11
CA THR A 92 -18.77 0.11 2.89
C THR A 92 -18.45 -1.38 3.06
N ILE A 93 -18.60 -1.92 4.27
CA ILE A 93 -18.25 -3.33 4.57
C ILE A 93 -18.92 -4.32 3.63
N ASN A 94 -20.16 -4.08 3.26
CA ASN A 94 -20.97 -5.00 2.46
C ASN A 94 -20.70 -4.95 0.95
N GLU A 95 -19.75 -4.10 0.54
CA GLU A 95 -19.43 -3.85 -0.86
C GLU A 95 -17.92 -4.00 -1.11
N ASP A 96 -17.57 -4.46 -2.30
CA ASP A 96 -16.19 -4.38 -2.79
C ASP A 96 -15.95 -2.99 -3.41
N ALA A 97 -16.03 -1.96 -2.57
CA ALA A 97 -16.02 -0.56 -2.99
C ALA A 97 -14.60 0.02 -3.14
N GLY A 98 -13.57 -0.76 -2.85
CA GLY A 98 -12.21 -0.24 -2.71
C GLY A 98 -12.04 0.58 -1.43
N ALA A 99 -10.94 1.29 -1.32
CA ALA A 99 -10.64 2.11 -0.14
C ALA A 99 -9.65 3.24 -0.45
N ALA A 100 -9.56 4.20 0.48
CA ALA A 100 -8.55 5.25 0.47
C ALA A 100 -7.34 4.84 1.31
N ILE A 101 -6.14 5.22 0.88
CA ILE A 101 -4.89 4.86 1.57
C ILE A 101 -4.85 5.41 2.99
N ARG A 102 -5.35 6.64 3.20
CA ARG A 102 -5.37 7.26 4.53
C ARG A 102 -6.10 6.40 5.55
N ASP A 103 -7.21 5.78 5.19
CA ASP A 103 -7.97 4.93 6.09
C ASP A 103 -7.24 3.63 6.41
N GLY A 104 -6.48 3.11 5.48
CA GLY A 104 -5.62 1.94 5.71
C GLY A 104 -4.43 2.21 6.63
N VAL A 105 -3.95 3.44 6.69
CA VAL A 105 -2.82 3.85 7.53
C VAL A 105 -3.24 4.14 8.97
N LYS A 106 -4.52 4.45 9.22
CA LYS A 106 -5.05 4.66 10.58
C LYS A 106 -5.09 3.37 11.40
#